data_38a671b6e15a6fa7bc604629f014aefd
#
_entry.id   38a671b6e15a6fa7bc604629f014aefd
#
_cell.length_a   1.000
_cell.length_b   1.000
_cell.length_c   1.000
_cell.angle_alpha   90.00
_cell.angle_beta   90.00
_cell.angle_gamma   90.00
#
_symmetry.space_group_name_H-M   'P 1'
#
loop_
_entity.id
_entity.type
_entity.pdbx_description
1 polymer ?
#
loop_
_entity_poly.entity_id
_entity_poly.type
_entity_poly.pdbx_seq_one_letter_code
_entity_poly.pdbx_strand_id
1 'polypeptide(L)'
;ISFLITGDEEGYATNGTKKVVDYLKKKKEKINFCIVGEPTNPNKLGEMIKIGRRGSITGKLTVIGTQGHVAYPKRANNPSDVMVKILKKIKEIKLDRGTKNFQASNLEITKINIDNYADNVIPGFAHATFNIRFNNKHSSNSLKRKLNTIFKSISKKARCKFNINYQVSGEAFLTKPNKTTYMVQDTIKKITKIKPKLSTTGGTSDARFIRKIAPCLEFGLVGKSM
;
A
#
# COMPACT_ATOMS: atom_id res chain seq x y z
N ILE A 1 7.36 -26.87 -16.41
CA ILE A 1 6.62 -26.24 -15.30
C ILE A 1 7.53 -26.30 -14.08
N SER A 2 7.66 -25.18 -13.37
CA SER A 2 8.43 -25.09 -12.12
C SER A 2 7.52 -24.60 -11.01
N PHE A 3 7.77 -25.05 -9.79
CA PHE A 3 7.06 -24.61 -8.60
C PHE A 3 8.02 -23.80 -7.71
N LEU A 4 7.55 -22.65 -7.22
CA LEU A 4 8.22 -21.84 -6.22
C LEU A 4 7.38 -21.86 -4.94
N ILE A 5 7.94 -22.40 -3.85
CA ILE A 5 7.31 -22.43 -2.53
C ILE A 5 8.16 -21.58 -1.60
N THR A 6 7.56 -20.57 -0.97
CA THR A 6 8.21 -19.64 -0.05
C THR A 6 7.36 -19.42 1.19
N GLY A 7 7.98 -19.11 2.34
CA GLY A 7 7.32 -18.99 3.63
C GLY A 7 7.34 -17.57 4.25
N ASP A 8 7.76 -16.53 3.53
CA ASP A 8 7.96 -15.16 4.07
C ASP A 8 6.93 -14.14 3.53
N GLU A 9 5.84 -14.60 2.88
CA GLU A 9 4.87 -13.71 2.25
C GLU A 9 4.09 -12.90 3.28
N GLU A 10 3.62 -13.55 4.35
CA GLU A 10 2.86 -12.93 5.45
C GLU A 10 3.74 -12.20 6.48
N GLY A 11 5.07 -12.30 6.32
CA GLY A 11 6.04 -11.63 7.18
C GLY A 11 6.61 -10.36 6.57
N TYR A 12 7.91 -10.18 6.72
CA TYR A 12 8.64 -9.03 6.16
C TYR A 12 8.82 -9.09 4.64
N ALA A 13 8.55 -10.23 4.01
CA ALA A 13 8.70 -10.49 2.58
C ALA A 13 10.10 -10.11 2.03
N THR A 14 11.13 -10.41 2.80
CA THR A 14 12.54 -10.09 2.47
C THR A 14 13.36 -11.31 2.09
N ASN A 15 13.05 -12.47 2.64
CA ASN A 15 13.83 -13.69 2.52
C ASN A 15 13.22 -14.76 1.60
N GLY A 16 11.96 -14.60 1.19
CA GLY A 16 11.23 -15.53 0.33
C GLY A 16 11.35 -15.19 -1.17
N THR A 17 10.21 -14.99 -1.81
CA THR A 17 10.07 -14.77 -3.26
C THR A 17 10.97 -13.68 -3.79
N LYS A 18 11.21 -12.61 -3.04
CA LYS A 18 12.10 -11.52 -3.45
C LYS A 18 13.52 -12.03 -3.74
N LYS A 19 14.11 -12.82 -2.84
CA LYS A 19 15.47 -13.37 -3.01
C LYS A 19 15.55 -14.32 -4.20
N VAL A 20 14.53 -15.16 -4.38
CA VAL A 20 14.48 -16.09 -5.52
C VAL A 20 14.38 -15.32 -6.84
N VAL A 21 13.52 -14.29 -6.91
CA VAL A 21 13.41 -13.43 -8.09
C VAL A 21 14.74 -12.74 -8.42
N ASP A 22 15.44 -12.21 -7.40
CA ASP A 22 16.74 -11.57 -7.57
C ASP A 22 17.81 -12.60 -8.07
N TYR A 23 17.77 -13.84 -7.57
CA TYR A 23 18.61 -14.94 -8.04
C TYR A 23 18.33 -15.31 -9.51
N LEU A 24 17.06 -15.56 -9.86
CA LEU A 24 16.65 -15.89 -11.22
C LEU A 24 17.05 -14.79 -12.22
N LYS A 25 16.93 -13.54 -11.81
CA LYS A 25 17.36 -12.40 -12.61
C LYS A 25 18.87 -12.39 -12.85
N LYS A 26 19.69 -12.70 -11.83
CA LYS A 26 21.15 -12.84 -11.97
C LYS A 26 21.52 -13.99 -12.91
N LYS A 27 20.80 -15.09 -12.87
CA LYS A 27 20.96 -16.24 -13.75
C LYS A 27 20.42 -16.02 -15.15
N LYS A 28 19.73 -14.89 -15.41
CA LYS A 28 19.08 -14.58 -16.69
C LYS A 28 18.04 -15.65 -17.11
N GLU A 29 17.41 -16.28 -16.12
CA GLU A 29 16.35 -17.26 -16.36
C GLU A 29 15.15 -16.61 -17.03
N LYS A 30 14.67 -17.24 -18.09
CA LYS A 30 13.50 -16.76 -18.85
C LYS A 30 12.25 -17.48 -18.39
N ILE A 31 11.35 -16.74 -17.76
CA ILE A 31 10.03 -17.21 -17.35
C ILE A 31 8.98 -16.56 -18.25
N ASN A 32 8.22 -17.37 -18.96
CA ASN A 32 7.21 -16.90 -19.90
C ASN A 32 5.98 -16.36 -19.20
N PHE A 33 5.57 -16.98 -18.08
CA PHE A 33 4.37 -16.62 -17.34
C PHE A 33 4.40 -17.25 -15.94
N CYS A 34 3.76 -16.60 -14.96
CA CYS A 34 3.63 -17.12 -13.61
C CYS A 34 2.17 -17.05 -13.13
N ILE A 35 1.73 -18.08 -12.41
CA ILE A 35 0.48 -18.06 -11.64
C ILE A 35 0.87 -18.06 -10.16
N VAL A 36 0.47 -17.03 -9.43
CA VAL A 36 0.70 -16.91 -8.00
C VAL A 36 -0.51 -17.46 -7.26
N GLY A 37 -0.29 -18.40 -6.34
CA GLY A 37 -1.32 -19.00 -5.51
C GLY A 37 -1.74 -18.03 -4.41
N GLU A 38 -2.89 -17.37 -4.58
CA GLU A 38 -3.44 -16.40 -3.63
C GLU A 38 -4.93 -16.64 -3.43
N PRO A 39 -5.50 -16.39 -2.25
CA PRO A 39 -6.95 -16.43 -2.04
C PRO A 39 -7.64 -15.29 -2.81
N THR A 40 -8.00 -15.56 -4.06
CA THR A 40 -8.54 -14.53 -4.95
C THR A 40 -10.05 -14.54 -5.06
N ASN A 41 -10.69 -15.65 -4.70
CA ASN A 41 -12.11 -15.87 -4.91
C ASN A 41 -12.93 -15.42 -3.70
N PRO A 42 -13.94 -14.54 -3.87
CA PRO A 42 -14.69 -14.01 -2.73
C PRO A 42 -15.64 -15.04 -2.09
N ASN A 43 -16.36 -15.84 -2.87
CA ASN A 43 -17.37 -16.77 -2.35
C ASN A 43 -17.22 -18.20 -2.87
N LYS A 44 -16.94 -18.37 -4.16
CA LYS A 44 -16.82 -19.67 -4.84
C LYS A 44 -15.54 -19.72 -5.66
N LEU A 45 -14.92 -20.88 -5.70
CA LEU A 45 -13.76 -21.12 -6.56
C LEU A 45 -14.11 -20.86 -8.03
N GLY A 46 -13.30 -20.06 -8.71
CA GLY A 46 -13.49 -19.72 -10.12
C GLY A 46 -14.14 -18.36 -10.38
N GLU A 47 -14.48 -17.58 -9.36
CA GLU A 47 -15.10 -16.27 -9.54
C GLU A 47 -14.13 -15.18 -9.99
N MET A 48 -12.86 -15.26 -9.61
CA MET A 48 -11.95 -14.13 -9.79
C MET A 48 -10.48 -14.51 -10.01
N ILE A 49 -9.87 -13.90 -11.01
CA ILE A 49 -8.43 -13.87 -11.25
C ILE A 49 -7.93 -12.45 -10.98
N LYS A 50 -6.85 -12.30 -10.23
CA LYS A 50 -6.19 -10.99 -10.10
C LYS A 50 -5.14 -10.83 -11.19
N ILE A 51 -5.26 -9.74 -11.94
CA ILE A 51 -4.33 -9.36 -13.01
C ILE A 51 -3.48 -8.15 -12.63
N GLY A 52 -3.56 -7.69 -11.40
CA GLY A 52 -2.82 -6.56 -10.87
C GLY A 52 -3.24 -6.23 -9.46
N ARG A 53 -2.46 -5.40 -8.81
CA ARG A 53 -2.71 -4.93 -7.44
C ARG A 53 -2.43 -3.44 -7.33
N ARG A 54 -3.16 -2.76 -6.44
CA ARG A 54 -2.83 -1.40 -6.06
C ARG A 54 -1.52 -1.40 -5.27
N GLY A 55 -0.76 -0.30 -5.36
CA GLY A 55 0.37 -0.05 -4.48
C GLY A 55 -0.08 0.27 -3.06
N SER A 56 0.84 0.14 -2.13
CA SER A 56 0.62 0.45 -0.72
C SER A 56 1.81 1.19 -0.14
N ILE A 57 1.54 2.30 0.53
CA ILE A 57 2.53 3.07 1.28
C ILE A 57 1.96 3.43 2.65
N THR A 58 2.71 3.13 3.70
CA THR A 58 2.42 3.55 5.07
C THR A 58 3.33 4.70 5.44
N GLY A 59 2.78 5.77 5.99
CA GLY A 59 3.53 6.89 6.55
C GLY A 59 3.38 6.94 8.08
N LYS A 60 4.50 6.99 8.79
CA LYS A 60 4.56 7.24 10.24
C LYS A 60 5.09 8.65 10.43
N LEU A 61 4.18 9.59 10.74
CA LEU A 61 4.46 11.01 10.90
C LEU A 61 4.61 11.35 12.38
N THR A 62 5.65 12.10 12.68
CA THR A 62 5.86 12.77 13.98
C THR A 62 5.95 14.27 13.75
N VAL A 63 5.11 15.03 14.42
CA VAL A 63 5.23 16.49 14.52
C VAL A 63 5.92 16.83 15.84
N ILE A 64 6.90 17.71 15.79
CA ILE A 64 7.75 18.11 16.91
C ILE A 64 7.53 19.60 17.15
N GLY A 65 7.04 19.92 18.34
CA GLY A 65 6.81 21.28 18.80
C GLY A 65 7.69 21.69 19.95
N THR A 66 7.24 22.69 20.70
CA THR A 66 7.89 23.13 21.94
C THR A 66 6.86 22.98 23.06
N GLN A 67 7.20 22.17 24.04
CA GLN A 67 6.37 21.94 25.22
C GLN A 67 6.26 23.19 26.08
N GLY A 68 5.11 23.36 26.74
CA GLY A 68 4.89 24.50 27.64
C GLY A 68 3.60 24.39 28.46
N HIS A 69 3.42 25.28 29.42
CA HIS A 69 2.21 25.35 30.22
C HIS A 69 1.07 25.95 29.41
N VAL A 70 -0.13 25.39 29.49
CA VAL A 70 -1.29 25.84 28.69
C VAL A 70 -1.70 27.29 28.99
N ALA A 71 -1.41 27.83 30.20
CA ALA A 71 -1.66 29.24 30.56
C ALA A 71 -0.71 30.21 29.81
N TYR A 72 0.39 29.72 29.23
CA TYR A 72 1.36 30.55 28.52
C TYR A 72 1.60 30.05 27.08
N PRO A 73 0.57 29.97 26.23
CA PRO A 73 0.64 29.34 24.91
C PRO A 73 1.64 30.02 23.95
N LYS A 74 1.93 31.30 24.16
CA LYS A 74 2.91 32.05 23.37
C LYS A 74 4.37 31.56 23.58
N ARG A 75 4.64 30.80 24.64
CA ARG A 75 5.97 30.22 24.96
C ARG A 75 6.13 28.80 24.43
N ALA A 76 5.09 28.25 23.79
CA ALA A 76 5.06 26.90 23.25
C ALA A 76 4.73 26.91 21.75
N ASN A 77 4.99 25.79 21.07
CA ASN A 77 4.47 25.51 19.74
C ASN A 77 3.77 24.16 19.78
N ASN A 78 2.43 24.18 19.74
CA ASN A 78 1.63 22.96 19.95
C ASN A 78 1.67 22.03 18.73
N PRO A 79 2.31 20.85 18.82
CA PRO A 79 2.36 19.90 17.71
C PRO A 79 0.99 19.22 17.48
N SER A 80 0.11 19.17 18.47
CA SER A 80 -1.23 18.61 18.32
C SER A 80 -2.09 19.41 17.35
N ASP A 81 -2.06 20.76 17.44
CA ASP A 81 -2.77 21.64 16.52
C ASP A 81 -2.27 21.49 15.08
N VAL A 82 -0.95 21.31 14.94
CA VAL A 82 -0.31 21.09 13.64
C VAL A 82 -0.71 19.72 13.08
N MET A 83 -0.73 18.68 13.91
CA MET A 83 -1.15 17.34 13.52
C MET A 83 -2.60 17.34 13.04
N VAL A 84 -3.53 17.96 13.77
CA VAL A 84 -4.94 18.08 13.37
C VAL A 84 -5.06 18.75 12.00
N LYS A 85 -4.34 19.85 11.77
CA LYS A 85 -4.35 20.58 10.48
C LYS A 85 -3.78 19.69 9.35
N ILE A 86 -2.72 18.96 9.61
CA ILE A 86 -2.12 18.05 8.63
C ILE A 86 -3.11 16.91 8.29
N LEU A 87 -3.66 16.25 9.31
CA LEU A 87 -4.58 15.12 9.11
C LEU A 87 -5.84 15.54 8.36
N LYS A 88 -6.43 16.68 8.72
CA LYS A 88 -7.55 17.28 7.97
C LYS A 88 -7.14 17.49 6.50
N LYS A 89 -5.99 18.13 6.25
CA LYS A 89 -5.55 18.44 4.89
C LYS A 89 -5.31 17.21 4.04
N ILE A 90 -4.68 16.16 4.58
CA ILE A 90 -4.43 14.94 3.81
C ILE A 90 -5.71 14.12 3.55
N LYS A 91 -6.71 14.16 4.44
CA LYS A 91 -8.02 13.51 4.21
C LYS A 91 -8.86 14.23 3.15
N GLU A 92 -8.68 15.52 2.95
CA GLU A 92 -9.35 16.31 1.91
C GLU A 92 -8.76 16.04 0.51
N ILE A 93 -7.61 15.40 0.39
CA ILE A 93 -6.96 15.16 -0.90
C ILE A 93 -7.74 14.13 -1.70
N LYS A 94 -8.35 14.54 -2.78
CA LYS A 94 -8.80 13.62 -3.83
C LYS A 94 -7.59 13.21 -4.65
N LEU A 95 -7.09 11.99 -4.46
CA LEU A 95 -5.92 11.48 -5.19
C LEU A 95 -6.24 11.28 -6.67
N ASP A 96 -7.33 10.57 -6.96
CA ASP A 96 -7.83 10.29 -8.31
C ASP A 96 -9.28 9.77 -8.26
N ARG A 97 -9.83 9.44 -9.44
CA ARG A 97 -11.18 8.86 -9.60
C ARG A 97 -11.15 7.38 -10.04
N GLY A 98 -10.00 6.73 -9.91
CA GLY A 98 -9.81 5.39 -10.44
C GLY A 98 -9.47 5.37 -11.93
N THR A 99 -9.39 4.16 -12.48
CA THR A 99 -9.18 3.87 -13.90
C THR A 99 -10.11 2.75 -14.33
N LYS A 100 -10.10 2.38 -15.63
CA LYS A 100 -10.86 1.21 -16.14
C LYS A 100 -10.56 -0.07 -15.34
N ASN A 101 -9.33 -0.23 -14.85
CA ASN A 101 -8.89 -1.46 -14.20
C ASN A 101 -8.70 -1.32 -12.68
N PHE A 102 -8.69 -0.12 -12.13
CA PHE A 102 -8.41 0.12 -10.72
C PHE A 102 -9.46 1.00 -10.07
N GLN A 103 -9.79 0.67 -8.84
CA GLN A 103 -10.52 1.57 -7.95
C GLN A 103 -9.73 2.86 -7.72
N ALA A 104 -10.40 3.91 -7.26
CA ALA A 104 -9.76 5.14 -6.82
C ALA A 104 -8.73 4.86 -5.71
N SER A 105 -7.66 5.65 -5.71
CA SER A 105 -6.71 5.64 -4.61
C SER A 105 -7.34 6.25 -3.37
N ASN A 106 -7.04 5.68 -2.20
CA ASN A 106 -7.57 6.15 -0.92
C ASN A 106 -6.46 6.27 0.13
N LEU A 107 -6.66 7.21 1.05
CA LEU A 107 -5.81 7.44 2.22
C LEU A 107 -6.64 7.27 3.47
N GLU A 108 -6.17 6.39 4.38
CA GLU A 108 -6.78 6.20 5.70
C GLU A 108 -5.78 6.46 6.82
N ILE A 109 -6.22 7.22 7.82
CA ILE A 109 -5.49 7.43 9.06
C ILE A 109 -5.78 6.22 9.94
N THR A 110 -4.72 5.50 10.34
CA THR A 110 -4.86 4.25 11.09
C THR A 110 -4.48 4.37 12.56
N LYS A 111 -3.74 5.43 12.94
CA LYS A 111 -3.36 5.68 14.33
C LYS A 111 -3.11 7.17 14.54
N ILE A 112 -3.54 7.68 15.68
CA ILE A 112 -3.19 9.00 16.22
C ILE A 112 -2.79 8.78 17.67
N ASN A 113 -1.65 9.33 18.08
CA ASN A 113 -1.17 9.24 19.46
C ASN A 113 -0.47 10.53 19.87
N ILE A 114 -0.77 10.99 21.07
CA ILE A 114 -0.14 12.14 21.73
C ILE A 114 0.15 11.70 23.14
N ASP A 115 1.43 11.36 23.40
CA ASP A 115 1.88 10.94 24.72
C ASP A 115 1.99 12.18 25.62
N ASN A 116 0.90 12.49 26.34
CA ASN A 116 0.83 13.61 27.27
C ASN A 116 0.04 13.16 28.51
N TYR A 117 0.68 13.18 29.66
CA TYR A 117 0.08 12.72 30.92
C TYR A 117 -0.47 13.86 31.79
N ALA A 118 -0.17 15.11 31.44
CA ALA A 118 -0.58 16.28 32.21
C ALA A 118 -1.54 17.15 31.42
N ASP A 119 -2.72 17.43 31.94
CA ASP A 119 -3.78 18.17 31.27
C ASP A 119 -3.44 19.65 31.07
N ASN A 120 -2.56 20.20 31.91
CA ASN A 120 -2.13 21.59 31.86
C ASN A 120 -0.82 21.83 31.10
N VAL A 121 -0.34 20.83 30.33
CA VAL A 121 0.91 20.91 29.55
C VAL A 121 0.64 20.72 28.05
N ILE A 122 1.13 21.63 27.25
CA ILE A 122 1.18 21.50 25.78
C ILE A 122 2.25 20.44 25.47
N PRO A 123 1.95 19.35 24.71
CA PRO A 123 2.91 18.30 24.42
C PRO A 123 4.08 18.76 23.56
N GLY A 124 5.21 18.01 23.60
CA GLY A 124 6.35 18.22 22.72
C GLY A 124 6.23 17.50 21.38
N PHE A 125 5.42 16.43 21.32
CA PHE A 125 5.28 15.55 20.16
C PHE A 125 3.83 15.18 19.88
N ALA A 126 3.53 14.94 18.61
CA ALA A 126 2.29 14.31 18.17
C ALA A 126 2.61 13.31 17.06
N HIS A 127 2.00 12.13 17.11
CA HIS A 127 2.25 11.01 16.20
C HIS A 127 0.99 10.61 15.44
N ALA A 128 1.16 10.25 14.17
CA ALA A 128 0.10 9.64 13.39
C ALA A 128 0.65 8.61 12.41
N THR A 129 -0.15 7.59 12.14
CA THR A 129 0.12 6.62 11.07
C THR A 129 -1.04 6.67 10.07
N PHE A 130 -0.72 6.63 8.80
CA PHE A 130 -1.69 6.53 7.72
C PHE A 130 -1.21 5.53 6.66
N ASN A 131 -2.16 4.95 5.93
CA ASN A 131 -1.88 4.08 4.79
C ASN A 131 -2.56 4.63 3.54
N ILE A 132 -1.88 4.56 2.40
CA ILE A 132 -2.43 4.90 1.09
C ILE A 132 -2.40 3.65 0.22
N ARG A 133 -3.58 3.29 -0.30
CA ARG A 133 -3.70 2.33 -1.40
C ARG A 133 -3.85 3.12 -2.69
N PHE A 134 -2.91 2.94 -3.61
CA PHE A 134 -2.86 3.77 -4.82
C PHE A 134 -2.82 2.93 -6.10
N ASN A 135 -3.46 3.45 -7.14
CA ASN A 135 -3.49 2.84 -8.46
C ASN A 135 -2.32 3.34 -9.33
N ASN A 136 -2.28 2.91 -10.59
CA ASN A 136 -1.20 3.19 -11.53
C ASN A 136 -1.13 4.64 -12.04
N LYS A 137 -2.01 5.55 -11.58
CA LYS A 137 -1.87 7.00 -11.80
C LYS A 137 -0.83 7.64 -10.87
N HIS A 138 -0.44 6.92 -9.81
CA HIS A 138 0.53 7.37 -8.84
C HIS A 138 1.72 6.42 -8.73
N SER A 139 2.82 6.95 -8.26
CA SER A 139 3.95 6.18 -7.72
C SER A 139 4.16 6.54 -6.24
N SER A 140 4.79 5.66 -5.48
CA SER A 140 5.14 5.97 -4.09
C SER A 140 5.93 7.28 -3.99
N ASN A 141 6.85 7.53 -4.93
CA ASN A 141 7.65 8.75 -4.95
C ASN A 141 6.83 10.02 -5.23
N SER A 142 5.82 9.94 -6.11
CA SER A 142 4.94 11.09 -6.38
C SER A 142 4.09 11.43 -5.15
N LEU A 143 3.60 10.41 -4.44
CA LEU A 143 2.84 10.58 -3.20
C LEU A 143 3.69 11.14 -2.07
N LYS A 144 4.91 10.62 -1.87
CA LYS A 144 5.87 11.16 -0.88
C LYS A 144 6.13 12.65 -1.11
N ARG A 145 6.43 13.05 -2.35
CA ARG A 145 6.65 14.47 -2.69
C ARG A 145 5.44 15.32 -2.34
N LYS A 146 4.25 14.92 -2.77
CA LYS A 146 3.00 15.65 -2.51
C LYS A 146 2.73 15.82 -1.01
N LEU A 147 2.89 14.76 -0.23
CA LEU A 147 2.67 14.78 1.21
C LEU A 147 3.72 15.64 1.93
N ASN A 148 5.00 15.48 1.59
CA ASN A 148 6.08 16.26 2.19
C ASN A 148 5.91 17.77 1.97
N THR A 149 5.42 18.18 0.79
CA THR A 149 5.11 19.60 0.53
C THR A 149 4.04 20.12 1.49
N ILE A 150 2.99 19.33 1.74
CA ILE A 150 1.92 19.69 2.67
C ILE A 150 2.44 19.77 4.10
N PHE A 151 3.18 18.75 4.55
CA PHE A 151 3.73 18.70 5.90
C PHE A 151 4.67 19.88 6.14
N LYS A 152 5.59 20.14 5.21
CA LYS A 152 6.51 21.28 5.28
C LYS A 152 5.78 22.62 5.37
N SER A 153 4.77 22.83 4.54
CA SER A 153 4.00 24.08 4.51
C SER A 153 3.29 24.35 5.85
N ILE A 154 2.59 23.35 6.39
CA ILE A 154 1.80 23.50 7.61
C ILE A 154 2.72 23.63 8.83
N SER A 155 3.75 22.77 8.95
CA SER A 155 4.67 22.76 10.09
C SER A 155 5.48 24.07 10.17
N LYS A 156 5.96 24.59 9.03
CA LYS A 156 6.72 25.84 8.99
C LYS A 156 5.91 27.05 9.52
N LYS A 157 4.62 27.13 9.14
CA LYS A 157 3.74 28.22 9.61
C LYS A 157 3.57 28.23 11.12
N ALA A 158 3.61 27.06 11.75
CA ALA A 158 3.44 26.90 13.20
C ALA A 158 4.78 26.80 13.95
N ARG A 159 5.92 27.04 13.30
CA ARG A 159 7.27 26.90 13.87
C ARG A 159 7.53 25.50 14.47
N CYS A 160 6.85 24.48 13.97
CA CYS A 160 7.07 23.07 14.31
C CYS A 160 7.97 22.39 13.28
N LYS A 161 8.67 21.33 13.71
CA LYS A 161 9.37 20.41 12.81
C LYS A 161 8.52 19.18 12.55
N PHE A 162 8.86 18.38 11.55
CA PHE A 162 8.26 17.08 11.36
C PHE A 162 9.29 16.06 10.89
N ASN A 163 9.07 14.81 11.28
CA ASN A 163 9.75 13.65 10.74
C ASN A 163 8.72 12.70 10.15
N ILE A 164 9.05 12.08 9.03
CA ILE A 164 8.18 11.10 8.39
C ILE A 164 8.99 9.90 7.91
N ASN A 165 8.57 8.71 8.34
CA ASN A 165 9.09 7.45 7.82
C ASN A 165 8.05 6.82 6.90
N TYR A 166 8.46 6.49 5.66
CA TYR A 166 7.62 5.83 4.68
C TYR A 166 8.04 4.39 4.45
N GLN A 167 7.10 3.47 4.62
CA GLN A 167 7.25 2.07 4.27
C GLN A 167 6.40 1.77 3.02
N VAL A 168 7.05 1.40 1.91
CA VAL A 168 6.39 1.03 0.66
C VAL A 168 6.33 -0.49 0.58
N SER A 169 5.13 -1.06 0.66
CA SER A 169 4.93 -2.51 0.50
C SER A 169 5.02 -2.93 -0.97
N GLY A 170 4.61 -2.06 -1.89
CA GLY A 170 4.72 -2.31 -3.33
C GLY A 170 4.15 -1.16 -4.16
N GLU A 171 4.60 -1.07 -5.41
CA GLU A 171 4.01 -0.19 -6.42
C GLU A 171 2.77 -0.85 -7.04
N ALA A 172 1.85 -0.02 -7.54
CA ALA A 172 0.73 -0.53 -8.32
C ALA A 172 1.23 -1.21 -9.60
N PHE A 173 0.59 -2.31 -9.99
CA PHE A 173 0.90 -2.98 -11.24
C PHE A 173 -0.34 -3.57 -11.92
N LEU A 174 -0.24 -3.73 -13.22
CA LEU A 174 -1.24 -4.38 -14.05
C LEU A 174 -0.53 -5.28 -15.07
N THR A 175 -0.86 -6.55 -15.09
CA THR A 175 -0.55 -7.45 -16.19
C THR A 175 -1.66 -7.29 -17.24
N LYS A 176 -1.32 -6.75 -18.41
CA LYS A 176 -2.28 -6.68 -19.52
C LYS A 176 -2.72 -8.08 -19.90
N PRO A 177 -4.05 -8.36 -19.93
CA PRO A 177 -4.54 -9.66 -20.38
C PRO A 177 -3.98 -10.05 -21.74
N ASN A 178 -3.53 -11.28 -21.87
CA ASN A 178 -2.94 -11.85 -23.08
C ASN A 178 -3.49 -13.26 -23.33
N LYS A 179 -2.99 -13.95 -24.37
CA LYS A 179 -3.43 -15.31 -24.73
C LYS A 179 -3.37 -16.28 -23.54
N THR A 180 -2.31 -16.21 -22.73
CA THR A 180 -2.17 -17.07 -21.55
C THR A 180 -3.20 -16.73 -20.47
N THR A 181 -3.49 -15.44 -20.24
CA THR A 181 -4.52 -15.01 -19.29
C THR A 181 -5.90 -15.58 -19.68
N TYR A 182 -6.26 -15.50 -20.96
CA TYR A 182 -7.54 -16.04 -21.44
C TYR A 182 -7.57 -17.57 -21.42
N MET A 183 -6.47 -18.24 -21.75
CA MET A 183 -6.35 -19.69 -21.63
C MET A 183 -6.60 -20.15 -20.18
N VAL A 184 -5.99 -19.49 -19.19
CA VAL A 184 -6.25 -19.79 -17.77
C VAL A 184 -7.71 -19.54 -17.39
N GLN A 185 -8.29 -18.41 -17.85
CA GLN A 185 -9.70 -18.09 -17.61
C GLN A 185 -10.64 -19.16 -18.18
N ASP A 186 -10.38 -19.61 -19.39
CA ASP A 186 -11.21 -20.64 -20.04
C ASP A 186 -11.04 -22.02 -19.39
N THR A 187 -9.84 -22.35 -18.95
CA THR A 187 -9.57 -23.59 -18.21
C THR A 187 -10.34 -23.61 -16.89
N ILE A 188 -10.29 -22.50 -16.12
CA ILE A 188 -11.06 -22.40 -14.88
C ILE A 188 -12.55 -22.52 -15.17
N LYS A 189 -13.05 -21.84 -16.21
CA LYS A 189 -14.47 -21.94 -16.63
C LYS A 189 -14.88 -23.39 -16.98
N LYS A 190 -14.00 -24.12 -17.66
CA LYS A 190 -14.29 -25.55 -18.01
C LYS A 190 -14.45 -26.40 -16.76
N ILE A 191 -13.61 -26.20 -15.73
CA ILE A 191 -13.61 -26.98 -14.49
C ILE A 191 -14.72 -26.55 -13.54
N THR A 192 -14.82 -25.24 -13.25
CA THR A 192 -15.72 -24.71 -12.22
C THR A 192 -17.11 -24.31 -12.75
N LYS A 193 -17.30 -24.31 -14.09
CA LYS A 193 -18.48 -23.78 -14.81
C LYS A 193 -18.69 -22.25 -14.59
N ILE A 194 -17.77 -21.57 -13.92
CA ILE A 194 -17.81 -20.13 -13.66
C ILE A 194 -16.73 -19.45 -14.51
N LYS A 195 -17.08 -18.39 -15.24
CA LYS A 195 -16.09 -17.56 -15.95
C LYS A 195 -15.50 -16.53 -14.98
N PRO A 196 -14.21 -16.61 -14.62
CA PRO A 196 -13.61 -15.68 -13.66
C PRO A 196 -13.64 -14.24 -14.16
N LYS A 197 -13.93 -13.30 -13.25
CA LYS A 197 -13.71 -11.86 -13.50
C LYS A 197 -12.23 -11.52 -13.37
N LEU A 198 -11.71 -10.73 -14.30
CA LEU A 198 -10.37 -10.16 -14.19
C LEU A 198 -10.42 -8.92 -13.28
N SER A 199 -9.60 -8.88 -12.23
CA SER A 199 -9.70 -7.87 -11.18
C SER A 199 -8.34 -7.38 -10.70
N THR A 200 -8.30 -6.21 -10.06
CA THR A 200 -7.14 -5.62 -9.41
C THR A 200 -7.41 -5.28 -7.95
N THR A 201 -8.53 -5.77 -7.39
CA THR A 201 -8.92 -5.54 -6.00
C THR A 201 -8.06 -6.36 -5.02
N GLY A 202 -8.05 -5.96 -3.74
CA GLY A 202 -7.36 -6.66 -2.65
C GLY A 202 -6.07 -6.02 -2.22
N GLY A 203 -5.35 -6.72 -1.35
CA GLY A 203 -4.08 -6.31 -0.77
C GLY A 203 -2.87 -6.45 -1.71
N THR A 204 -1.68 -6.39 -1.18
CA THR A 204 -0.43 -6.71 -1.88
C THR A 204 -0.19 -8.22 -1.84
N SER A 205 0.60 -8.74 -2.77
CA SER A 205 1.00 -10.15 -2.86
C SER A 205 2.41 -10.26 -3.42
N ASP A 206 2.99 -11.44 -3.43
CA ASP A 206 4.29 -11.71 -4.00
C ASP A 206 4.35 -11.54 -5.53
N ALA A 207 3.21 -11.44 -6.20
CA ALA A 207 3.14 -11.02 -7.59
C ALA A 207 3.86 -9.68 -7.85
N ARG A 208 3.97 -8.80 -6.83
CA ARG A 208 4.77 -7.55 -6.89
C ARG A 208 6.26 -7.77 -7.18
N PHE A 209 6.81 -8.90 -6.80
CA PHE A 209 8.18 -9.28 -7.11
C PHE A 209 8.28 -10.01 -8.45
N ILE A 210 7.41 -11.01 -8.67
CA ILE A 210 7.37 -11.85 -9.88
C ILE A 210 7.22 -11.03 -11.15
N ARG A 211 6.36 -10.01 -11.13
CA ARG A 211 6.14 -9.12 -12.30
C ARG A 211 7.40 -8.45 -12.84
N LYS A 212 8.49 -8.45 -12.08
CA LYS A 212 9.78 -7.86 -12.52
C LYS A 212 10.53 -8.76 -13.50
N ILE A 213 10.18 -10.04 -13.58
CA ILE A 213 10.84 -11.05 -14.42
C ILE A 213 9.88 -11.77 -15.36
N ALA A 214 8.58 -11.80 -15.08
CA ALA A 214 7.57 -12.45 -15.91
C ALA A 214 6.20 -11.76 -15.81
N PRO A 215 5.35 -11.82 -16.84
CA PRO A 215 3.92 -11.57 -16.71
C PRO A 215 3.33 -12.55 -15.70
N CYS A 216 2.44 -12.06 -14.82
CA CYS A 216 1.82 -12.92 -13.81
C CYS A 216 0.35 -12.59 -13.59
N LEU A 217 -0.38 -13.57 -13.13
CA LEU A 217 -1.72 -13.44 -12.56
C LEU A 217 -1.77 -14.18 -11.22
N GLU A 218 -2.83 -13.92 -10.45
CA GLU A 218 -3.04 -14.59 -9.19
C GLU A 218 -4.38 -15.32 -9.21
N PHE A 219 -4.38 -16.56 -8.73
CA PHE A 219 -5.56 -17.38 -8.61
C PHE A 219 -5.36 -18.43 -7.52
N GLY A 220 -6.38 -18.70 -6.71
CA GLY A 220 -6.35 -19.72 -5.69
C GLY A 220 -7.63 -19.82 -4.90
N LEU A 221 -7.54 -20.06 -3.61
CA LEU A 221 -8.66 -20.45 -2.76
C LEU A 221 -9.71 -19.34 -2.55
N VAL A 222 -10.79 -19.68 -1.85
CA VAL A 222 -11.81 -18.75 -1.37
C VAL A 222 -11.30 -18.10 -0.07
N GLY A 223 -11.24 -16.77 -0.03
CA GLY A 223 -10.68 -16.01 1.09
C GLY A 223 -11.72 -15.55 2.11
N LYS A 224 -12.62 -16.43 2.59
CA LYS A 224 -13.65 -16.06 3.58
C LYS A 224 -13.11 -15.87 5.01
N SER A 225 -11.97 -16.44 5.34
CA SER A 225 -11.41 -16.49 6.68
C SER A 225 -10.14 -15.65 6.86
N MET A 226 -9.88 -14.73 5.94
CA MET A 226 -8.70 -13.85 5.98
C MET A 226 -9.08 -12.39 6.14
#